data_e012c8f4bb3ab396216d15da7a9b6eba
#
_entry.id   e012c8f4bb3ab396216d15da7a9b6eba
#
_cell.length_a   1.000
_cell.length_b   1.000
_cell.length_c   1.000
_cell.angle_alpha   90.00
_cell.angle_beta   90.00
_cell.angle_gamma   90.00
#
_symmetry.space_group_name_H-M   'P 1'
#
loop_
_entity.id
_entity.type
_entity.pdbx_description
1 polymer ?
#
loop_
_entity_poly.entity_id
_entity_poly.type
_entity_poly.pdbx_seq_one_letter_code
_entity_poly.pdbx_strand_id
1 'polypeptide(L)'
;KCSLVGSEMCIRDRPKHFGGMTQNISYKNFDFSVQTSWSYGNDVYNKTMRKGANTAVPWRNKFDIVKNAWTPDNPTGTWTGFSGGGPSGDVGSAAYDVFIEDGSFFRIANMTLGYKLPKNILKQIRMSSLRLYVSVDNVHIWTKYSGWDPDVSVGNNQLTPGLDADAYPRAR
;
A
#
# COMPACT_ATOMS: atom_id res chain seq x y z
N LYS A 1 -24.90 -3.77 -6.11
CA LYS A 1 -25.03 -2.31 -5.82
C LYS A 1 -25.29 -2.17 -4.34
N CYS A 2 -24.32 -1.69 -3.57
CA CYS A 2 -24.59 -1.25 -2.22
C CYS A 2 -25.19 0.15 -2.27
N SER A 3 -26.36 0.30 -1.65
CA SER A 3 -27.01 1.59 -1.48
C SER A 3 -26.51 2.21 -0.18
N LEU A 4 -26.07 3.44 -0.25
CA LEU A 4 -25.67 4.26 0.90
C LEU A 4 -26.94 4.61 1.71
N VAL A 5 -27.32 3.78 2.63
CA VAL A 5 -28.31 4.13 3.67
C VAL A 5 -27.73 3.71 5.02
N GLY A 6 -27.27 4.72 5.78
CA GLY A 6 -26.77 4.57 7.15
C GLY A 6 -25.38 4.00 7.24
N SER A 7 -24.45 4.82 7.64
CA SER A 7 -23.11 4.63 8.26
C SER A 7 -22.25 3.39 7.99
N GLU A 8 -22.65 2.45 7.17
CA GLU A 8 -21.87 1.30 6.76
C GLU A 8 -21.58 1.38 5.27
N MET A 9 -20.41 1.86 4.95
CA MET A 9 -19.86 1.80 3.60
C MET A 9 -19.58 0.33 3.28
N CYS A 10 -20.28 -0.22 2.28
CA CYS A 10 -20.01 -1.57 1.77
C CYS A 10 -18.70 -1.60 0.98
N ILE A 11 -17.60 -1.36 1.66
CA ILE A 11 -16.27 -1.61 1.13
C ILE A 11 -16.04 -3.12 1.21
N ARG A 12 -15.55 -3.72 0.15
CA ARG A 12 -15.02 -5.08 0.21
C ARG A 12 -13.66 -5.05 0.91
N ASP A 13 -13.69 -4.81 2.20
CA ASP A 13 -12.53 -4.77 3.08
C ASP A 13 -11.86 -6.15 3.22
N ARG A 14 -12.61 -7.23 2.95
CA ARG A 14 -12.09 -8.59 3.03
C ARG A 14 -11.64 -9.08 1.66
N PRO A 15 -10.39 -9.54 1.55
CA PRO A 15 -9.89 -10.14 0.32
C PRO A 15 -10.64 -11.43 -0.01
N LYS A 16 -10.81 -11.72 -1.29
CA LYS A 16 -11.34 -13.00 -1.78
C LYS A 16 -10.38 -14.13 -1.47
N HIS A 17 -9.09 -13.88 -1.59
CA HIS A 17 -8.03 -14.77 -1.13
C HIS A 17 -6.77 -13.97 -0.77
N PHE A 18 -6.06 -14.47 0.21
CA PHE A 18 -4.79 -13.95 0.64
C PHE A 18 -3.88 -15.10 1.06
N GLY A 19 -2.60 -14.83 1.14
CA GLY A 19 -1.65 -15.85 1.57
C GLY A 19 -0.22 -15.33 1.62
N GLY A 20 0.65 -16.23 2.06
CA GLY A 20 2.08 -16.01 2.07
C GLY A 20 2.79 -17.32 1.76
N MET A 21 3.97 -17.23 1.16
CA MET A 21 4.81 -18.37 0.84
C MET A 21 6.25 -18.02 1.16
N THR A 22 6.93 -18.95 1.81
CA THR A 22 8.38 -18.89 2.02
C THR A 22 9.04 -20.03 1.28
N GLN A 23 9.93 -19.71 0.35
CA GLN A 23 10.75 -20.69 -0.34
C GLN A 23 12.19 -20.63 0.16
N ASN A 24 12.74 -21.81 0.50
CA ASN A 24 14.13 -21.97 0.88
C ASN A 24 14.78 -22.96 -0.09
N ILE A 25 15.83 -22.53 -0.77
CA ILE A 25 16.57 -23.31 -1.74
C ILE A 25 18.01 -23.36 -1.26
N SER A 26 18.56 -24.57 -1.13
CA SER A 26 19.96 -24.77 -0.77
C SER A 26 20.65 -25.55 -1.87
N TYR A 27 21.75 -25.04 -2.36
CA TYR A 27 22.57 -25.71 -3.36
C TYR A 27 24.06 -25.60 -2.99
N LYS A 28 24.67 -26.73 -2.66
CA LYS A 28 26.07 -26.79 -2.19
C LYS A 28 26.29 -25.86 -0.98
N ASN A 29 27.00 -24.76 -1.18
CA ASN A 29 27.35 -23.78 -0.16
C ASN A 29 26.44 -22.55 -0.16
N PHE A 30 25.52 -22.46 -1.12
CA PHE A 30 24.57 -21.36 -1.22
C PHE A 30 23.24 -21.73 -0.57
N ASP A 31 22.67 -20.78 0.12
CA ASP A 31 21.30 -20.82 0.59
C ASP A 31 20.56 -19.55 0.17
N PHE A 32 19.39 -19.73 -0.40
CA PHE A 32 18.53 -18.68 -0.87
C PHE A 32 17.16 -18.81 -0.26
N SER A 33 16.65 -17.74 0.32
CA SER A 33 15.32 -17.68 0.92
C SER A 33 14.55 -16.51 0.35
N VAL A 34 13.31 -16.75 -0.04
CA VAL A 34 12.37 -15.72 -0.50
C VAL A 34 11.07 -15.85 0.27
N GLN A 35 10.59 -14.72 0.78
CA GLN A 35 9.30 -14.62 1.43
C GLN A 35 8.39 -13.72 0.58
N THR A 36 7.24 -14.26 0.20
CA THR A 36 6.23 -13.55 -0.58
C THR A 36 4.91 -13.50 0.18
N SER A 37 4.12 -12.47 -0.08
CA SER A 37 2.75 -12.34 0.42
C SER A 37 1.86 -11.73 -0.66
N TRP A 38 0.58 -12.06 -0.62
CA TRP A 38 -0.40 -11.50 -1.54
C TRP A 38 -1.77 -11.36 -0.90
N SER A 39 -2.53 -10.41 -1.42
CA SER A 39 -3.94 -10.23 -1.15
C SER A 39 -4.63 -9.90 -2.47
N TYR A 40 -5.84 -10.42 -2.68
CA TYR A 40 -6.57 -10.21 -3.90
C TYR A 40 -8.07 -10.00 -3.66
N GLY A 41 -8.62 -8.96 -4.30
CA GLY A 41 -10.05 -8.69 -4.33
C GLY A 41 -10.56 -7.98 -3.07
N ASN A 42 -9.68 -7.28 -2.36
CA ASN A 42 -10.02 -6.31 -1.32
C ASN A 42 -9.99 -4.90 -1.90
N ASP A 43 -10.88 -4.05 -1.41
CA ASP A 43 -10.92 -2.63 -1.71
C ASP A 43 -10.26 -1.86 -0.56
N VAL A 44 -9.60 -0.75 -0.90
CA VAL A 44 -8.96 0.16 0.06
C VAL A 44 -9.55 1.55 -0.09
N TYR A 45 -9.97 2.14 1.02
CA TYR A 45 -10.40 3.53 1.07
C TYR A 45 -9.20 4.46 1.28
N ASN A 46 -8.86 5.23 0.24
CA ASN A 46 -7.73 6.15 0.23
C ASN A 46 -8.10 7.49 0.87
N LYS A 47 -8.03 7.56 2.21
CA LYS A 47 -8.31 8.80 2.94
C LYS A 47 -7.21 9.85 2.75
N THR A 48 -5.99 9.41 2.44
CA THR A 48 -4.87 10.31 2.13
C THR A 48 -5.15 11.09 0.85
N MET A 49 -5.60 10.40 -0.21
CA MET A 49 -6.05 11.05 -1.45
C MET A 49 -7.22 12.01 -1.20
N ARG A 50 -8.22 11.57 -0.42
CA ARG A 50 -9.34 12.42 -0.04
C ARG A 50 -8.89 13.72 0.64
N LYS A 51 -7.94 13.65 1.59
CA LYS A 51 -7.40 14.83 2.27
C LYS A 51 -6.68 15.79 1.31
N GLY A 52 -5.88 15.26 0.39
CA GLY A 52 -5.15 16.04 -0.60
C GLY A 52 -6.03 16.58 -1.73
N ALA A 53 -7.18 15.96 -1.97
CA ALA A 53 -8.15 16.42 -2.95
C ALA A 53 -9.20 17.41 -2.38
N ASN A 54 -9.23 17.59 -1.06
CA ASN A 54 -10.17 18.50 -0.41
C ASN A 54 -9.78 19.97 -0.63
N THR A 55 -10.62 20.71 -1.34
CA THR A 55 -10.41 22.12 -1.68
C THR A 55 -10.86 23.09 -0.59
N ALA A 56 -11.68 22.64 0.37
CA ALA A 56 -12.20 23.48 1.44
C ALA A 56 -11.15 23.89 2.49
N VAL A 57 -9.97 23.29 2.48
CA VAL A 57 -8.88 23.56 3.42
C VAL A 57 -7.71 24.25 2.70
N PRO A 58 -7.67 25.58 2.59
CA PRO A 58 -6.75 26.29 1.70
C PRO A 58 -5.27 26.19 2.10
N TRP A 59 -4.97 25.98 3.37
CA TRP A 59 -3.58 25.91 3.90
C TRP A 59 -2.91 24.55 3.76
N ARG A 60 -3.58 23.53 3.17
CA ARG A 60 -2.99 22.22 2.91
C ARG A 60 -2.49 22.11 1.48
N ASN A 61 -1.38 21.40 1.30
CA ASN A 61 -0.94 20.99 -0.03
C ASN A 61 -2.02 20.13 -0.70
N LYS A 62 -2.20 20.32 -1.99
CA LYS A 62 -3.19 19.61 -2.81
C LYS A 62 -2.51 18.66 -3.77
N PHE A 63 -3.21 17.56 -4.07
CA PHE A 63 -2.81 16.70 -5.17
C PHE A 63 -3.14 17.35 -6.52
N ASP A 64 -2.41 16.94 -7.54
CA ASP A 64 -2.50 17.49 -8.89
C ASP A 64 -3.89 17.31 -9.52
N ILE A 65 -4.64 16.31 -9.09
CA ILE A 65 -6.03 16.06 -9.53
C ILE A 65 -6.94 17.29 -9.36
N VAL A 66 -6.65 18.15 -8.37
CA VAL A 66 -7.42 19.35 -8.09
C VAL A 66 -7.26 20.40 -9.21
N LYS A 67 -6.19 20.38 -9.98
CA LYS A 67 -5.99 21.26 -11.14
C LYS A 67 -7.03 21.02 -12.23
N ASN A 68 -7.54 19.78 -12.32
CA ASN A 68 -8.61 19.43 -13.25
C ASN A 68 -10.01 19.62 -12.66
N ALA A 69 -10.16 20.56 -11.72
CA ALA A 69 -11.45 20.91 -11.17
C ALA A 69 -12.31 21.64 -12.19
N TRP A 70 -13.61 21.38 -12.13
CA TRP A 70 -14.58 22.14 -12.90
C TRP A 70 -14.61 23.60 -12.42
N THR A 71 -14.41 24.53 -13.33
CA THR A 71 -14.56 25.96 -13.11
C THR A 71 -15.27 26.57 -14.33
N PRO A 72 -15.84 27.77 -14.22
CA PRO A 72 -16.39 28.49 -15.41
C PRO A 72 -15.36 28.61 -16.55
N ASP A 73 -14.08 28.73 -16.21
CA ASP A 73 -12.98 28.82 -17.17
C ASP A 73 -12.47 27.43 -17.64
N ASN A 74 -12.81 26.36 -16.93
CA ASN A 74 -12.51 24.97 -17.28
C ASN A 74 -13.77 24.08 -17.18
N PRO A 75 -14.73 24.21 -18.08
CA PRO A 75 -16.01 23.50 -18.03
C PRO A 75 -15.85 21.99 -18.33
N THR A 76 -14.71 21.55 -18.85
CA THR A 76 -14.38 20.15 -19.11
C THR A 76 -13.71 19.46 -17.92
N GLY A 77 -13.49 20.18 -16.83
CA GLY A 77 -12.90 19.61 -15.62
C GLY A 77 -13.75 18.47 -15.06
N THR A 78 -13.10 17.35 -14.76
CA THR A 78 -13.75 16.12 -14.26
C THR A 78 -13.82 16.05 -12.75
N TRP A 79 -13.09 16.91 -12.05
CA TRP A 79 -13.09 17.00 -10.60
C TRP A 79 -14.12 18.00 -10.09
N THR A 80 -14.60 17.83 -8.86
CA THR A 80 -15.54 18.75 -8.23
C THR A 80 -14.97 20.16 -8.14
N GLY A 81 -15.75 21.16 -8.57
CA GLY A 81 -15.34 22.56 -8.55
C GLY A 81 -15.03 23.07 -7.13
N PHE A 82 -14.28 24.15 -7.08
CA PHE A 82 -14.04 24.91 -5.85
C PHE A 82 -15.33 25.61 -5.44
N SER A 83 -16.12 25.03 -4.56
CA SER A 83 -17.22 25.76 -3.95
C SER A 83 -16.74 26.34 -2.62
N GLY A 84 -16.61 27.65 -2.58
CA GLY A 84 -16.33 28.36 -1.34
C GLY A 84 -17.50 28.17 -0.36
N GLY A 85 -17.36 27.26 0.58
CA GLY A 85 -18.17 27.21 1.79
C GLY A 85 -19.62 26.77 1.65
N GLY A 86 -20.03 26.17 0.54
CA GLY A 86 -21.37 25.60 0.40
C GLY A 86 -21.40 24.13 0.79
N PRO A 87 -22.58 23.58 1.21
CA PRO A 87 -22.72 22.17 1.58
C PRO A 87 -22.41 21.19 0.45
N SER A 88 -22.32 21.66 -0.78
CA SER A 88 -21.96 20.86 -1.98
C SER A 88 -20.47 20.76 -2.25
N GLY A 89 -19.62 21.53 -1.56
CA GLY A 89 -18.18 21.59 -1.83
C GLY A 89 -17.30 20.84 -0.86
N ASP A 90 -17.87 20.25 0.14
CA ASP A 90 -17.11 19.52 1.14
C ASP A 90 -16.89 18.06 0.71
N VAL A 91 -15.93 17.86 -0.21
CA VAL A 91 -15.36 16.52 -0.44
C VAL A 91 -14.70 15.99 0.85
N GLY A 92 -14.64 16.83 1.87
CA GLY A 92 -13.96 16.53 3.12
C GLY A 92 -14.72 15.61 4.07
N SER A 93 -16.04 15.68 4.09
CA SER A 93 -16.86 14.95 5.06
C SER A 93 -17.59 13.72 4.48
N ALA A 94 -17.86 13.70 3.17
CA ALA A 94 -18.53 12.57 2.56
C ALA A 94 -17.53 11.48 2.13
N ALA A 95 -17.95 10.25 2.27
CA ALA A 95 -17.26 9.11 1.70
C ALA A 95 -17.74 8.91 0.26
N TYR A 96 -16.88 9.20 -0.70
CA TYR A 96 -17.17 9.02 -2.12
C TYR A 96 -16.49 7.77 -2.66
N ASP A 97 -17.17 7.08 -3.55
CA ASP A 97 -16.68 5.86 -4.22
C ASP A 97 -15.37 6.11 -4.99
N VAL A 98 -15.13 7.35 -5.41
CA VAL A 98 -13.91 7.77 -6.12
C VAL A 98 -12.62 7.57 -5.31
N PHE A 99 -12.72 7.44 -3.99
CA PHE A 99 -11.59 7.18 -3.11
C PHE A 99 -11.44 5.70 -2.75
N ILE A 100 -12.29 4.84 -3.31
CA ILE A 100 -12.20 3.39 -3.14
C ILE A 100 -11.40 2.84 -4.31
N GLU A 101 -10.28 2.22 -4.01
CA GLU A 101 -9.35 1.67 -4.97
C GLU A 101 -9.15 0.17 -4.76
N ASP A 102 -8.73 -0.55 -5.82
CA ASP A 102 -8.35 -1.95 -5.73
C ASP A 102 -7.09 -2.09 -4.87
N GLY A 103 -7.23 -2.70 -3.71
CA GLY A 103 -6.15 -2.98 -2.77
C GLY A 103 -5.41 -4.28 -3.02
N SER A 104 -5.65 -4.94 -4.15
CA SER A 104 -4.96 -6.18 -4.50
C SER A 104 -3.47 -5.95 -4.68
N PHE A 105 -2.66 -6.86 -4.12
CA PHE A 105 -1.21 -6.77 -4.26
C PHE A 105 -0.53 -8.14 -4.25
N PHE A 106 0.67 -8.18 -4.82
CA PHE A 106 1.66 -9.23 -4.64
C PHE A 106 2.98 -8.59 -4.20
N ARG A 107 3.57 -9.10 -3.12
CA ARG A 107 4.78 -8.53 -2.52
C ARG A 107 5.86 -9.58 -2.35
N ILE A 108 7.09 -9.20 -2.67
CA ILE A 108 8.29 -9.90 -2.19
C ILE A 108 8.74 -9.18 -0.92
N ALA A 109 8.41 -9.78 0.23
CA ALA A 109 8.63 -9.15 1.53
C ALA A 109 10.08 -9.18 1.97
N ASN A 110 10.75 -10.31 1.77
CA ASN A 110 12.17 -10.49 2.11
C ASN A 110 12.83 -11.42 1.10
N MET A 111 14.10 -11.16 0.82
CA MET A 111 14.96 -12.01 0.02
C MET A 111 16.33 -12.08 0.69
N THR A 112 16.79 -13.29 0.98
CA THR A 112 18.09 -13.52 1.62
C THR A 112 18.92 -14.50 0.80
N LEU A 113 20.14 -14.12 0.49
CA LEU A 113 21.15 -14.97 -0.14
C LEU A 113 22.29 -15.18 0.84
N GLY A 114 22.56 -16.40 1.19
CA GLY A 114 23.64 -16.80 2.07
C GLY A 114 24.68 -17.68 1.35
N TYR A 115 25.91 -17.57 1.77
CA TYR A 115 27.03 -18.40 1.32
C TYR A 115 27.85 -18.91 2.50
N LYS A 116 27.95 -20.23 2.64
CA LYS A 116 28.79 -20.90 3.64
C LYS A 116 30.18 -21.17 3.06
N LEU A 117 31.21 -20.64 3.67
CA LEU A 117 32.58 -20.86 3.20
C LEU A 117 32.98 -22.34 3.34
N PRO A 118 33.67 -22.92 2.33
CA PRO A 118 34.13 -24.29 2.36
C PRO A 118 35.25 -24.47 3.42
N LYS A 119 35.33 -25.69 3.97
CA LYS A 119 36.26 -26.04 5.05
C LYS A 119 37.75 -25.76 4.71
N ASN A 120 38.12 -25.81 3.44
CA ASN A 120 39.50 -25.58 3.01
C ASN A 120 39.94 -24.12 3.30
N ILE A 121 39.07 -23.16 3.04
CA ILE A 121 39.33 -21.74 3.31
C ILE A 121 39.27 -21.48 4.83
N LEU A 122 38.32 -22.09 5.53
CA LEU A 122 38.13 -21.92 6.96
C LEU A 122 39.37 -22.35 7.77
N LYS A 123 40.05 -23.44 7.34
CA LYS A 123 41.30 -23.88 7.98
C LYS A 123 42.42 -22.86 7.90
N GLN A 124 42.52 -22.13 6.77
CA GLN A 124 43.55 -21.12 6.59
C GLN A 124 43.33 -19.89 7.52
N ILE A 125 42.08 -19.55 7.78
CA ILE A 125 41.72 -18.43 8.65
C ILE A 125 41.45 -18.84 10.09
N ARG A 126 41.69 -20.12 10.44
CA ARG A 126 41.52 -20.72 11.79
C ARG A 126 40.10 -20.54 12.33
N MET A 127 39.09 -20.61 11.48
CA MET A 127 37.68 -20.52 11.85
C MET A 127 36.97 -21.85 11.73
N SER A 128 36.01 -22.13 12.62
CA SER A 128 35.20 -23.34 12.61
C SER A 128 34.09 -23.29 11.54
N SER A 129 33.47 -22.14 11.38
CA SER A 129 32.43 -21.90 10.38
C SER A 129 32.35 -20.40 10.09
N LEU A 130 32.01 -20.06 8.83
CA LEU A 130 31.70 -18.70 8.43
C LEU A 130 30.60 -18.73 7.37
N ARG A 131 29.52 -18.00 7.62
CA ARG A 131 28.45 -17.78 6.66
C ARG A 131 28.32 -16.27 6.41
N LEU A 132 28.43 -15.88 5.15
CA LEU A 132 28.13 -14.53 4.69
C LEU A 132 26.71 -14.54 4.16
N TYR A 133 25.95 -13.47 4.42
CA TYR A 133 24.62 -13.34 3.85
C TYR A 133 24.30 -11.88 3.54
N VAL A 134 23.45 -11.71 2.56
CA VAL A 134 22.81 -10.44 2.21
C VAL A 134 21.32 -10.64 2.29
N SER A 135 20.65 -9.76 3.01
CA SER A 135 19.19 -9.73 3.14
C SER A 135 18.65 -8.40 2.65
N VAL A 136 17.59 -8.46 1.88
CA VAL A 136 16.87 -7.29 1.37
C VAL A 136 15.42 -7.42 1.79
N ASP A 137 14.93 -6.40 2.50
CA ASP A 137 13.53 -6.31 2.93
C ASP A 137 12.74 -5.39 1.99
N ASN A 138 11.43 -5.66 1.87
CA ASN A 138 10.53 -4.89 1.02
C ASN A 138 11.05 -4.73 -0.42
N VAL A 139 11.43 -5.85 -1.05
CA VAL A 139 12.10 -5.87 -2.36
C VAL A 139 11.24 -5.22 -3.43
N HIS A 140 9.98 -5.64 -3.55
CA HIS A 140 9.05 -5.07 -4.52
C HIS A 140 7.60 -5.42 -4.19
N ILE A 141 6.71 -4.52 -4.60
CA ILE A 141 5.27 -4.72 -4.54
C ILE A 141 4.64 -4.39 -5.89
N TRP A 142 3.80 -5.30 -6.38
CA TRP A 142 2.94 -5.08 -7.54
C TRP A 142 1.53 -4.81 -7.05
N THR A 143 1.02 -3.62 -7.34
CA THR A 143 -0.33 -3.19 -6.97
C THR A 143 -0.84 -2.14 -7.95
N LYS A 144 -2.16 -2.00 -8.02
CA LYS A 144 -2.83 -0.90 -8.73
C LYS A 144 -3.20 0.26 -7.80
N TYR A 145 -2.99 0.08 -6.50
CA TYR A 145 -3.28 1.10 -5.51
C TYR A 145 -2.40 2.33 -5.70
N SER A 146 -2.99 3.52 -5.68
CA SER A 146 -2.29 4.79 -5.91
C SER A 146 -1.55 5.33 -4.67
N GLY A 147 -1.89 4.83 -3.48
CA GLY A 147 -1.26 5.21 -2.22
C GLY A 147 0.07 4.51 -1.97
N TRP A 148 0.60 4.69 -0.75
CA TRP A 148 1.94 4.20 -0.38
C TRP A 148 2.02 2.68 -0.23
N ASP A 149 1.04 2.08 0.42
CA ASP A 149 0.99 0.63 0.68
C ASP A 149 -0.47 0.17 0.72
N PRO A 150 -0.87 -0.85 -0.06
CA PRO A 150 -2.24 -1.36 -0.04
C PRO A 150 -2.54 -2.23 1.21
N ASP A 151 -1.50 -2.69 1.93
CA ASP A 151 -1.62 -3.48 3.15
C ASP A 151 -1.73 -2.56 4.36
N VAL A 152 -2.85 -1.84 4.43
CA VAL A 152 -3.12 -0.82 5.44
C VAL A 152 -4.28 -1.19 6.34
N SER A 153 -4.10 -0.89 7.64
CA SER A 153 -5.18 -0.85 8.61
C SER A 153 -4.95 0.31 9.57
N VAL A 154 -6.01 1.06 9.87
CA VAL A 154 -5.88 2.19 10.79
C VAL A 154 -5.61 1.70 12.22
N GLY A 155 -4.48 2.15 12.78
CA GLY A 155 -4.13 1.89 14.18
C GLY A 155 -3.96 0.40 14.53
N ASN A 156 -3.59 -0.46 13.58
CA ASN A 156 -3.56 -1.92 13.75
C ASN A 156 -4.90 -2.51 14.21
N ASN A 157 -6.00 -1.83 13.93
CA ASN A 157 -7.32 -2.29 14.31
C ASN A 157 -7.81 -3.31 13.27
N GLN A 158 -8.00 -4.54 13.70
CA GLN A 158 -8.53 -5.63 12.86
C GLN A 158 -9.97 -5.38 12.40
N LEU A 159 -10.67 -4.43 13.02
CA LEU A 159 -12.05 -4.09 12.69
C LEU A 159 -12.16 -3.06 11.54
N THR A 160 -11.07 -2.46 11.13
CA THR A 160 -11.03 -1.47 10.04
C THR A 160 -9.94 -1.81 9.01
N PRO A 161 -9.95 -3.02 8.43
CA PRO A 161 -9.04 -3.35 7.32
C PRO A 161 -9.39 -2.49 6.11
N GLY A 162 -8.38 -2.17 5.28
CA GLY A 162 -8.60 -1.45 4.03
C GLY A 162 -8.87 0.06 4.18
N LEU A 163 -8.59 0.65 5.34
CA LEU A 163 -8.64 2.10 5.53
C LEU A 163 -7.22 2.69 5.56
N ASP A 164 -6.84 3.42 4.51
CA ASP A 164 -5.62 4.22 4.50
C ASP A 164 -5.87 5.60 5.08
N ALA A 165 -5.49 5.80 6.34
CA ALA A 165 -5.57 7.10 7.00
C ALA A 165 -4.16 7.55 7.41
N ASP A 166 -3.44 8.18 6.48
CA ASP A 166 -2.08 8.67 6.68
C ASP A 166 -1.08 7.55 7.04
N ALA A 167 -1.22 6.38 6.40
CA ALA A 167 -0.32 5.28 6.60
C ALA A 167 1.12 5.67 6.20
N TYR A 168 2.08 5.37 7.08
CA TYR A 168 3.50 5.56 6.76
C TYR A 168 3.92 4.54 5.70
N PRO A 169 4.70 4.97 4.68
CA PRO A 169 5.31 4.03 3.75
C PRO A 169 6.26 3.11 4.53
N ARG A 170 6.22 1.81 4.23
CA ARG A 170 7.24 0.88 4.75
C ARG A 170 8.59 1.28 4.17
N ALA A 171 9.65 1.22 4.98
CA ALA A 171 11.01 1.48 4.52
C ALA A 171 11.36 0.52 3.36
N ARG A 172 11.92 1.08 2.31
CA ARG A 172 12.41 0.36 1.13
C ARG A 172 13.92 0.32 1.15
#